data_89d367d4e1c318d73df9addb1ceeb064
#
_entry.id   89d367d4e1c318d73df9addb1ceeb064
#
_cell.length_a   1.000
_cell.length_b   1.000
_cell.length_c   1.000
_cell.angle_alpha   90.00
_cell.angle_beta   90.00
_cell.angle_gamma   90.00
#
_symmetry.space_group_name_H-M   'P 1'
#
loop_
_entity.id
_entity.type
_entity.pdbx_description
1 polymer ?
#
loop_
_entity_poly.entity_id
_entity_poly.type
_entity_poly.pdbx_seq_one_letter_code
_entity_poly.pdbx_strand_id
1 'polypeptide(L)'
;MHRLAITRIEKNHKNYIAYILLDENRKICDLQVFEPEEETLLNNIYVGYVEKVVPNIQAAFVRIANGQKGYLPLKDLRAPVFTHKQSEKKQISEGDELLVQVTRDAVKTKDAVVSTKLVLHGHYCFLSSENTTLGVSKKIPQERA
;
A
#
# COMPACT_ATOMS: atom_id res chain seq x y z
N MET A 1 2.11 -8.60 25.77
CA MET A 1 2.16 -7.82 24.50
C MET A 1 2.75 -8.70 23.41
N HIS A 2 2.04 -8.90 22.30
CA HIS A 2 2.53 -9.69 21.16
C HIS A 2 3.54 -8.90 20.35
N ARG A 3 4.50 -9.59 19.74
CA ARG A 3 5.52 -9.02 18.86
C ARG A 3 5.46 -9.68 17.51
N LEU A 4 5.48 -8.88 16.44
CA LEU A 4 5.61 -9.36 15.07
C LEU A 4 7.05 -9.20 14.62
N ALA A 5 7.66 -10.30 14.20
CA ALA A 5 8.94 -10.30 13.51
C ALA A 5 8.74 -10.64 12.04
N ILE A 6 9.40 -9.89 11.16
CA ILE A 6 9.39 -10.14 9.72
C ILE A 6 10.84 -10.35 9.30
N THR A 7 11.11 -11.46 8.64
CA THR A 7 12.47 -11.81 8.22
C THR A 7 12.46 -12.50 6.85
N ARG A 8 13.62 -12.46 6.19
CA ARG A 8 13.86 -13.26 4.98
C ARG A 8 14.51 -14.57 5.37
N ILE A 9 14.09 -15.64 4.74
CA ILE A 9 14.66 -16.99 4.90
C ILE A 9 15.06 -17.47 3.51
N GLU A 10 16.28 -17.94 3.37
CA GLU A 10 16.73 -18.64 2.17
C GLU A 10 16.70 -20.15 2.43
N LYS A 11 16.06 -20.89 1.50
CA LYS A 11 16.01 -22.34 1.52
C LYS A 11 16.05 -22.88 0.09
N ASN A 12 16.97 -23.78 -0.19
CA ASN A 12 17.15 -24.39 -1.51
C ASN A 12 17.32 -23.35 -2.64
N HIS A 13 18.11 -22.30 -2.40
CA HIS A 13 18.34 -21.17 -3.32
C HIS A 13 17.09 -20.35 -3.64
N LYS A 14 16.02 -20.49 -2.85
CA LYS A 14 14.82 -19.70 -2.93
C LYS A 14 14.70 -18.80 -1.71
N ASN A 15 14.25 -17.56 -1.92
CA ASN A 15 13.98 -16.61 -0.86
C ASN A 15 12.51 -16.73 -0.42
N TYR A 16 12.30 -16.66 0.88
CA TYR A 16 10.97 -16.63 1.50
C TYR A 16 10.89 -15.45 2.45
N ILE A 17 9.69 -14.94 2.67
CA ILE A 17 9.40 -13.97 3.72
C ILE A 17 8.62 -14.70 4.82
N ALA A 18 9.12 -14.63 6.04
CA ALA A 18 8.45 -15.21 7.20
C ALA A 18 7.89 -14.10 8.10
N TYR A 19 6.62 -14.23 8.46
CA TYR A 19 5.94 -13.44 9.48
C TYR A 19 5.78 -14.32 10.72
N ILE A 20 6.36 -13.89 11.83
CA ILE A 20 6.41 -14.65 13.07
C ILE A 20 5.72 -13.84 14.16
N LEU A 21 4.61 -14.30 14.66
CA LEU A 21 3.94 -13.71 15.81
C LEU A 21 4.43 -14.38 17.10
N LEU A 22 4.95 -13.59 18.02
CA LEU A 22 5.49 -14.03 19.29
C LEU A 22 4.62 -13.52 20.43
N ASP A 23 4.39 -14.37 21.44
CA ASP A 23 3.79 -13.96 22.69
C ASP A 23 4.78 -13.16 23.58
N GLU A 24 4.36 -12.79 24.76
CA GLU A 24 5.18 -12.06 25.74
C GLU A 24 6.34 -12.90 26.28
N ASN A 25 6.26 -14.23 26.21
CA ASN A 25 7.32 -15.16 26.58
C ASN A 25 8.24 -15.53 25.41
N ARG A 26 8.12 -14.85 24.25
CA ARG A 26 8.83 -15.11 23.02
C ARG A 26 8.57 -16.48 22.38
N LYS A 27 7.44 -17.11 22.73
CA LYS A 27 6.99 -18.32 22.03
C LYS A 27 6.27 -17.93 20.74
N ILE A 28 6.45 -18.75 19.72
CA ILE A 28 5.77 -18.57 18.43
C ILE A 28 4.29 -18.91 18.61
N CYS A 29 3.42 -17.93 18.38
CA CYS A 29 1.96 -18.10 18.36
C CYS A 29 1.44 -18.38 16.95
N ASP A 30 2.08 -17.76 15.94
CA ASP A 30 1.74 -17.94 14.53
C ASP A 30 3.00 -17.77 13.68
N LEU A 31 3.07 -18.56 12.60
CA LEU A 31 4.15 -18.53 11.62
C LEU A 31 3.54 -18.66 10.23
N GLN A 32 3.76 -17.66 9.41
CA GLN A 32 3.38 -17.67 8.00
C GLN A 32 4.63 -17.47 7.15
N VAL A 33 4.77 -18.30 6.13
CA VAL A 33 5.92 -18.25 5.20
C VAL A 33 5.37 -18.11 3.78
N PHE A 34 5.85 -17.11 3.08
CA PHE A 34 5.44 -16.82 1.71
C PHE A 34 6.65 -16.87 0.80
N GLU A 35 6.51 -17.51 -0.34
CA GLU A 35 7.41 -17.30 -1.47
C GLU A 35 7.09 -15.91 -2.02
N PRO A 36 8.07 -15.01 -2.19
CA PRO A 36 7.82 -13.72 -2.81
C PRO A 36 7.27 -13.99 -4.20
N GLU A 37 6.03 -13.60 -4.44
CA GLU A 37 5.46 -13.68 -5.79
C GLU A 37 6.29 -12.80 -6.73
N GLU A 38 6.45 -13.25 -7.97
CA GLU A 38 7.18 -12.52 -9.00
C GLU A 38 6.62 -11.10 -9.13
N GLU A 39 7.51 -10.14 -8.94
CA GLU A 39 7.51 -8.71 -9.31
C GLU A 39 6.18 -7.97 -9.56
N THR A 40 5.05 -8.42 -9.01
CA THR A 40 3.86 -7.59 -9.04
C THR A 40 3.99 -6.45 -8.02
N LEU A 41 3.72 -5.23 -8.46
CA LEU A 41 3.65 -4.07 -7.57
C LEU A 41 2.25 -3.90 -6.97
N LEU A 42 1.28 -4.67 -7.44
CA LEU A 42 -0.12 -4.55 -7.06
C LEU A 42 -0.28 -4.64 -5.53
N ASN A 43 -1.04 -3.72 -4.97
CA ASN A 43 -1.28 -3.54 -3.53
C ASN A 43 -0.07 -3.11 -2.70
N ASN A 44 1.13 -3.03 -3.26
CA ASN A 44 2.28 -2.50 -2.55
C ASN A 44 2.08 -1.00 -2.26
N ILE A 45 2.59 -0.58 -1.10
CA ILE A 45 2.55 0.81 -0.64
C ILE A 45 3.96 1.38 -0.70
N TYR A 46 4.08 2.57 -1.29
CA TYR A 46 5.34 3.27 -1.47
C TYR A 46 5.25 4.71 -0.95
N VAL A 47 6.38 5.26 -0.57
CA VAL A 47 6.56 6.71 -0.53
C VAL A 47 6.79 7.17 -1.96
N GLY A 48 5.82 7.86 -2.52
CA GLY A 48 5.86 8.38 -3.87
C GLY A 48 6.32 9.83 -3.91
N TYR A 49 7.24 10.15 -4.79
CA TYR A 49 7.70 11.52 -5.05
C TYR A 49 6.96 12.10 -6.25
N VAL A 50 6.30 13.23 -6.08
CA VAL A 50 5.54 13.91 -7.15
C VAL A 50 6.49 14.59 -8.11
N GLU A 51 6.65 14.02 -9.29
CA GLU A 51 7.51 14.57 -10.34
C GLU A 51 6.80 15.69 -11.12
N LYS A 52 5.50 15.51 -11.40
CA LYS A 52 4.73 16.45 -12.20
C LYS A 52 3.25 16.38 -11.89
N VAL A 53 2.61 17.53 -11.83
CA VAL A 53 1.15 17.66 -11.77
C VAL A 53 0.65 18.17 -13.11
N VAL A 54 -0.31 17.48 -13.73
CA VAL A 54 -0.85 17.81 -15.06
C VAL A 54 -2.36 18.02 -14.95
N PRO A 55 -2.80 19.26 -14.68
CA PRO A 55 -4.22 19.57 -14.46
C PRO A 55 -5.12 19.23 -15.64
N ASN A 56 -4.64 19.39 -16.87
CA ASN A 56 -5.42 19.16 -18.09
C ASN A 56 -5.93 17.72 -18.22
N ILE A 57 -5.20 16.74 -17.68
CA ILE A 57 -5.61 15.33 -17.65
C ILE A 57 -6.05 14.89 -16.26
N GLN A 58 -6.16 15.82 -15.31
CA GLN A 58 -6.55 15.57 -13.93
C GLN A 58 -5.70 14.47 -13.28
N ALA A 59 -4.38 14.53 -13.45
CA ALA A 59 -3.46 13.53 -12.94
C ALA A 59 -2.14 14.13 -12.45
N ALA A 60 -1.43 13.37 -11.62
CA ALA A 60 -0.04 13.59 -11.28
C ALA A 60 0.79 12.35 -11.64
N PHE A 61 2.05 12.55 -11.97
CA PHE A 61 3.04 11.51 -12.14
C PHE A 61 3.89 11.44 -10.89
N VAL A 62 3.98 10.26 -10.33
CA VAL A 62 4.63 10.00 -9.05
C VAL A 62 5.71 8.96 -9.28
N ARG A 63 6.94 9.25 -8.89
CA ARG A 63 8.01 8.25 -8.90
C ARG A 63 7.89 7.38 -7.66
N ILE A 64 7.78 6.08 -7.87
CA ILE A 64 7.75 5.05 -6.82
C ILE A 64 9.08 4.29 -6.79
N ALA A 65 9.15 3.16 -6.08
CA ALA A 65 10.38 2.37 -5.96
C ALA A 65 11.03 2.03 -7.31
N ASN A 66 12.35 1.89 -7.31
CA ASN A 66 13.17 1.52 -8.47
C ASN A 66 13.04 2.47 -9.68
N GLY A 67 12.67 3.73 -9.45
CA GLY A 67 12.51 4.73 -10.50
C GLY A 67 11.29 4.53 -11.40
N GLN A 68 10.41 3.61 -11.07
CA GLN A 68 9.18 3.40 -11.81
C GLN A 68 8.21 4.56 -11.61
N LYS A 69 7.44 4.84 -12.67
CA LYS A 69 6.42 5.90 -12.65
C LYS A 69 5.05 5.34 -12.31
N GLY A 70 4.36 6.07 -11.45
CA GLY A 70 2.97 5.84 -11.11
C GLY A 70 2.08 6.97 -11.62
N TYR A 71 1.00 6.63 -12.27
CA TYR A 71 -0.07 7.54 -12.66
C TYR A 71 -1.05 7.68 -11.50
N LEU A 72 -1.18 8.88 -10.93
CA LEU A 72 -2.09 9.21 -9.83
C LEU A 72 -3.23 10.08 -10.37
N PRO A 73 -4.46 9.54 -10.55
CA PRO A 73 -5.61 10.36 -10.87
C PRO A 73 -5.93 11.32 -9.72
N LEU A 74 -6.09 12.61 -9.98
CA LEU A 74 -6.38 13.61 -8.92
C LEU A 74 -7.75 13.39 -8.26
N LYS A 75 -8.69 12.70 -8.93
CA LYS A 75 -9.96 12.28 -8.34
C LYS A 75 -9.78 11.26 -7.19
N ASP A 76 -8.68 10.51 -7.22
CA ASP A 76 -8.34 9.50 -6.21
C ASP A 76 -7.43 10.08 -5.10
N LEU A 77 -7.15 11.39 -5.15
CA LEU A 77 -6.42 12.12 -4.13
C LEU A 77 -7.35 12.44 -2.94
N ARG A 78 -7.61 11.45 -2.11
CA ARG A 78 -8.44 11.58 -0.92
C ARG A 78 -7.62 11.32 0.33
N ALA A 79 -7.71 12.25 1.31
CA ALA A 79 -7.00 12.17 2.58
C ALA A 79 -5.52 11.72 2.43
N PRO A 80 -4.71 12.37 1.56
CA PRO A 80 -3.33 11.95 1.30
C PRO A 80 -2.49 12.06 2.57
N VAL A 81 -1.69 11.05 2.83
CA VAL A 81 -0.69 11.06 3.91
C VAL A 81 0.63 11.53 3.32
N PHE A 82 0.98 12.79 3.57
CA PHE A 82 2.25 13.34 3.16
C PHE A 82 3.36 12.95 4.14
N THR A 83 4.47 12.46 3.62
CA THR A 83 5.71 12.23 4.38
C THR A 83 6.61 13.47 4.32
N HIS A 84 6.56 14.20 3.21
CA HIS A 84 7.19 15.50 3.05
C HIS A 84 6.29 16.42 2.19
N LYS A 85 6.14 17.65 2.64
CA LYS A 85 5.34 18.67 1.94
C LYS A 85 6.23 19.82 1.50
N GLN A 86 6.34 20.03 0.18
CA GLN A 86 7.19 21.09 -0.38
C GLN A 86 6.62 22.50 -0.17
N SER A 87 5.29 22.60 -0.05
CA SER A 87 4.61 23.88 0.12
C SER A 87 3.48 23.78 1.13
N GLU A 88 3.10 24.91 1.74
CA GLU A 88 1.96 24.97 2.67
C GLU A 88 0.58 24.82 1.98
N LYS A 89 0.55 24.73 0.67
CA LYS A 89 -0.70 24.54 -0.09
C LYS A 89 -1.32 23.21 0.25
N LYS A 90 -2.64 23.17 0.46
CA LYS A 90 -3.38 21.93 0.70
C LYS A 90 -3.35 20.97 -0.52
N GLN A 91 -3.21 21.51 -1.72
CA GLN A 91 -3.14 20.74 -2.96
C GLN A 91 -1.78 20.05 -3.12
N ILE A 92 -1.78 18.96 -3.87
CA ILE A 92 -0.56 18.28 -4.27
C ILE A 92 0.29 19.20 -5.16
N SER A 93 1.59 19.20 -4.92
CA SER A 93 2.57 20.01 -5.66
C SER A 93 3.76 19.14 -6.07
N GLU A 94 4.44 19.56 -7.12
CA GLU A 94 5.72 18.94 -7.51
C GLU A 94 6.71 19.04 -6.36
N GLY A 95 7.45 17.95 -6.10
CA GLY A 95 8.37 17.83 -4.98
C GLY A 95 7.72 17.30 -3.69
N ASP A 96 6.40 17.17 -3.61
CA ASP A 96 5.75 16.53 -2.46
C ASP A 96 6.08 15.03 -2.40
N GLU A 97 6.16 14.49 -1.19
CA GLU A 97 6.24 13.06 -0.94
C GLU A 97 5.02 12.60 -0.17
N LEU A 98 4.39 11.51 -0.61
CA LEU A 98 3.17 11.00 -0.02
C LEU A 98 3.08 9.48 -0.15
N LEU A 99 2.31 8.85 0.74
CA LEU A 99 2.04 7.43 0.63
C LEU A 99 1.08 7.17 -0.52
N VAL A 100 1.45 6.23 -1.38
CA VAL A 100 0.64 5.75 -2.49
C VAL A 100 0.62 4.23 -2.53
N GLN A 101 -0.51 3.66 -2.89
CA GLN A 101 -0.69 2.23 -3.11
C GLN A 101 -0.90 1.95 -4.59
N VAL A 102 -0.23 0.94 -5.11
CA VAL A 102 -0.42 0.49 -6.49
C VAL A 102 -1.76 -0.24 -6.60
N THR A 103 -2.64 0.29 -7.44
CA THR A 103 -3.97 -0.29 -7.70
C THR A 103 -4.05 -1.04 -9.01
N ARG A 104 -3.07 -0.82 -9.89
CA ARG A 104 -2.91 -1.54 -11.16
C ARG A 104 -1.45 -1.53 -11.56
N ASP A 105 -0.92 -2.69 -11.91
CA ASP A 105 0.44 -2.81 -12.43
C ASP A 105 0.64 -2.09 -13.76
N ALA A 106 1.89 -1.74 -14.03
CA ALA A 106 2.30 -1.26 -15.34
C ALA A 106 2.07 -2.35 -16.39
N VAL A 107 1.52 -1.97 -17.55
CA VAL A 107 1.28 -2.90 -18.65
C VAL A 107 1.86 -2.32 -19.94
N LYS A 108 2.84 -3.01 -20.53
CA LYS A 108 3.52 -2.58 -21.74
C LYS A 108 4.10 -1.16 -21.59
N THR A 109 3.50 -0.18 -22.27
CA THR A 109 3.94 1.23 -22.28
C THR A 109 3.18 2.11 -21.29
N LYS A 110 2.24 1.54 -20.50
CA LYS A 110 1.44 2.29 -19.53
C LYS A 110 2.05 2.19 -18.16
N ASP A 111 2.17 3.34 -17.49
CA ASP A 111 2.63 3.43 -16.11
C ASP A 111 1.66 2.69 -15.16
N ALA A 112 2.18 2.24 -14.03
CA ALA A 112 1.36 1.71 -12.95
C ALA A 112 0.35 2.77 -12.48
N VAL A 113 -0.86 2.36 -12.08
CA VAL A 113 -1.84 3.28 -11.49
C VAL A 113 -1.72 3.21 -9.98
N VAL A 114 -1.61 4.38 -9.36
CA VAL A 114 -1.51 4.50 -7.91
C VAL A 114 -2.66 5.33 -7.35
N SER A 115 -2.95 5.14 -6.07
CA SER A 115 -3.97 5.86 -5.31
C SER A 115 -3.44 6.26 -3.95
N THR A 116 -3.93 7.36 -3.38
CA THR A 116 -3.67 7.74 -1.99
C THR A 116 -4.59 7.04 -1.01
N LYS A 117 -5.61 6.36 -1.50
CA LYS A 117 -6.45 5.47 -0.71
C LYS A 117 -5.68 4.20 -0.40
N LEU A 118 -5.23 4.08 0.84
CA LEU A 118 -4.53 2.90 1.31
C LEU A 118 -5.54 1.87 1.82
N VAL A 119 -5.44 0.63 1.33
CA VAL A 119 -6.29 -0.48 1.76
C VAL A 119 -5.40 -1.65 2.13
N LEU A 120 -5.47 -2.06 3.38
CA LEU A 120 -4.79 -3.26 3.88
C LEU A 120 -5.81 -4.39 3.95
N HIS A 121 -5.60 -5.44 3.18
CA HIS A 121 -6.48 -6.59 3.13
C HIS A 121 -6.01 -7.66 4.10
N GLY A 122 -6.89 -8.04 5.03
CA GLY A 122 -6.74 -9.23 5.86
C GLY A 122 -7.67 -10.34 5.36
N HIS A 123 -7.58 -11.50 5.99
CA HIS A 123 -8.39 -12.66 5.58
C HIS A 123 -9.90 -12.45 5.80
N TYR A 124 -10.27 -11.80 6.90
CA TYR A 124 -11.67 -11.59 7.29
C TYR A 124 -12.09 -10.11 7.29
N CYS A 125 -11.15 -9.19 7.17
CA CYS A 125 -11.42 -7.76 7.24
C CYS A 125 -10.48 -6.99 6.31
N PHE A 126 -10.80 -5.74 6.09
CA PHE A 126 -9.88 -4.78 5.49
C PHE A 126 -9.85 -3.49 6.30
N LEU A 127 -8.72 -2.81 6.28
CA LEU A 127 -8.55 -1.47 6.84
C LEU A 127 -8.35 -0.49 5.69
N SER A 128 -9.12 0.60 5.70
CA SER A 128 -8.98 1.66 4.69
C SER A 128 -8.64 3.00 5.35
N SER A 129 -7.71 3.74 4.76
CA SER A 129 -7.36 5.09 5.23
C SER A 129 -8.45 6.13 4.98
N GLU A 130 -9.46 5.82 4.16
CA GLU A 130 -10.52 6.76 3.78
C GLU A 130 -11.65 6.88 4.81
N ASN A 131 -11.93 5.79 5.53
CA ASN A 131 -13.08 5.70 6.42
C ASN A 131 -12.67 5.40 7.85
N THR A 132 -13.26 6.12 8.79
CA THR A 132 -13.12 5.88 10.23
C THR A 132 -14.27 5.07 10.82
N THR A 133 -15.21 4.63 9.99
CA THR A 133 -16.40 3.89 10.42
C THR A 133 -16.17 2.39 10.35
N LEU A 134 -16.64 1.68 11.38
CA LEU A 134 -16.74 0.23 11.33
C LEU A 134 -17.94 -0.17 10.46
N GLY A 135 -17.73 -1.13 9.60
CA GLY A 135 -18.77 -1.70 8.75
C GLY A 135 -18.65 -3.21 8.66
N VAL A 136 -19.78 -3.88 8.59
CA VAL A 136 -19.86 -5.32 8.36
C VAL A 136 -20.37 -5.54 6.94
N SER A 137 -19.78 -6.54 6.24
CA SER A 137 -20.21 -6.88 4.89
C SER A 137 -21.69 -7.29 4.88
N LYS A 138 -22.47 -6.71 3.98
CA LYS A 138 -23.89 -7.08 3.77
C LYS A 138 -24.07 -8.54 3.33
N LYS A 139 -22.99 -9.24 2.98
CA LYS A 139 -23.00 -10.67 2.64
C LYS A 139 -22.98 -11.58 3.87
N ILE A 140 -22.67 -11.01 5.05
CA ILE A 140 -22.70 -11.75 6.32
C ILE A 140 -24.13 -11.67 6.86
N PRO A 141 -24.79 -12.82 7.17
CA PRO A 141 -26.11 -12.82 7.81
C PRO A 141 -26.09 -12.04 9.12
N GLN A 142 -27.14 -11.27 9.39
CA GLN A 142 -27.23 -10.41 10.59
C GLN A 142 -27.11 -11.16 11.91
N GLU A 143 -27.43 -12.46 11.92
CA GLU A 143 -27.27 -13.32 13.09
C GLU A 143 -25.80 -13.60 13.49
N ARG A 144 -24.84 -13.24 12.64
CA ARG A 144 -23.39 -13.43 12.84
C ARG A 144 -22.58 -12.13 12.74
N ALA A 145 -23.24 -10.98 12.69
CA ALA A 145 -22.60 -9.67 12.54
C ALA A 145 -22.30 -9.00 13.88
#